data_c06da9847933f52f23281e9b70eb7caf
#
_entry.id   c06da9847933f52f23281e9b70eb7caf
#
_cell.length_a   1.000
_cell.length_b   1.000
_cell.length_c   1.000
_cell.angle_alpha   90.00
_cell.angle_beta   90.00
_cell.angle_gamma   90.00
#
_symmetry.space_group_name_H-M   'P 1'
#
loop_
_entity.id
_entity.type
_entity.pdbx_description
1 polymer ?
#
loop_
_entity_poly.entity_id
_entity_poly.type
_entity_poly.pdbx_seq_one_letter_code
_entity_poly.pdbx_strand_id
1 'polypeptide(L)'
;GAGCAALFLFGFNTKEENVFFCTPYNLAKVVEEQMCKWGDNLPTVYFADVCPTADIIAKLEERGVEFMVFDHHATNTLPSSNITIEETLDGRKTCGTELLCRWLAANKFLKETEFLQEFVEIIRTRDVFDFSSPEARERALKLFTLFGLYGIRRFTKVFAFRLLEADAEERSAGDIFNITETLLISAKLEKDAELISSFTPKSVSTVTVDGHKTALILNSKGQNISDISDAFLAAYPEYDI
;
A
#
# COMPACT_ATOMS: atom_id res chain seq x y z
N GLY A 1 2.64 1.00 -1.17
CA GLY A 1 3.96 0.60 -1.68
C GLY A 1 4.17 -0.88 -1.97
N ALA A 2 3.67 -1.83 -1.13
CA ALA A 2 3.94 -3.27 -1.37
C ALA A 2 3.29 -3.81 -2.64
N GLY A 3 2.10 -3.33 -3.01
CA GLY A 3 1.45 -3.64 -4.27
C GLY A 3 2.25 -3.17 -5.46
N CYS A 4 2.73 -1.93 -5.43
CA CYS A 4 3.62 -1.40 -6.46
C CYS A 4 4.89 -2.26 -6.63
N ALA A 5 5.49 -2.67 -5.52
CA ALA A 5 6.68 -3.52 -5.53
C ALA A 5 6.41 -4.89 -6.18
N ALA A 6 5.25 -5.52 -5.89
CA ALA A 6 4.86 -6.77 -6.52
C ALA A 6 4.65 -6.63 -8.03
N LEU A 7 3.96 -5.56 -8.46
CA LEU A 7 3.78 -5.23 -9.88
C LEU A 7 5.11 -4.97 -10.59
N PHE A 8 6.03 -4.29 -9.92
CA PHE A 8 7.33 -3.97 -10.48
C PHE A 8 8.21 -5.22 -10.67
N LEU A 9 8.27 -6.09 -9.64
CA LEU A 9 8.99 -7.35 -9.73
C LEU A 9 8.45 -8.24 -10.86
N PHE A 10 7.13 -8.33 -10.99
CA PHE A 10 6.50 -9.13 -12.03
C PHE A 10 6.67 -8.47 -13.41
N GLY A 11 6.25 -7.21 -13.59
CA GLY A 11 6.20 -6.55 -14.89
C GLY A 11 7.56 -6.36 -15.57
N PHE A 12 8.60 -6.05 -14.78
CA PHE A 12 9.96 -5.90 -15.31
C PHE A 12 10.81 -7.16 -15.19
N ASN A 13 10.27 -8.25 -14.61
CA ASN A 13 11.04 -9.47 -14.30
C ASN A 13 12.39 -9.14 -13.63
N THR A 14 12.34 -8.19 -12.68
CA THR A 14 13.54 -7.66 -12.01
C THR A 14 13.79 -8.36 -10.67
N LYS A 15 14.96 -8.13 -10.11
CA LYS A 15 15.33 -8.73 -8.81
C LYS A 15 14.88 -7.85 -7.65
N GLU A 16 14.60 -8.49 -6.51
CA GLU A 16 14.23 -7.82 -5.25
C GLU A 16 15.27 -6.80 -4.77
N GLU A 17 16.55 -6.99 -5.08
CA GLU A 17 17.63 -6.06 -4.74
C GLU A 17 17.50 -4.68 -5.41
N ASN A 18 16.66 -4.59 -6.46
CA ASN A 18 16.34 -3.35 -7.16
C ASN A 18 15.09 -2.65 -6.59
N VAL A 19 14.47 -3.20 -5.54
CA VAL A 19 13.28 -2.64 -4.91
C VAL A 19 13.60 -2.15 -3.51
N PHE A 20 13.39 -0.85 -3.29
CA PHE A 20 13.66 -0.16 -2.03
C PHE A 20 12.37 0.34 -1.41
N PHE A 21 12.10 -0.06 -0.16
CA PHE A 21 10.95 0.42 0.59
C PHE A 21 11.35 1.65 1.38
N CYS A 22 10.71 2.77 1.05
CA CYS A 22 10.99 4.06 1.62
C CYS A 22 9.75 4.66 2.28
N THR A 23 9.98 5.57 3.21
CA THR A 23 9.00 6.53 3.70
C THR A 23 9.37 7.91 3.16
N PRO A 24 8.47 8.89 3.15
CA PRO A 24 8.82 10.26 2.78
C PRO A 24 10.03 10.81 3.56
N TYR A 25 10.21 10.38 4.81
CA TYR A 25 11.29 10.85 5.69
C TYR A 25 12.68 10.31 5.35
N ASN A 26 12.78 9.12 4.77
CA ASN A 26 14.07 8.49 4.45
C ASN A 26 14.36 8.38 2.96
N LEU A 27 13.44 8.81 2.11
CA LEU A 27 13.53 8.70 0.66
C LEU A 27 14.80 9.35 0.11
N ALA A 28 15.09 10.60 0.52
CA ALA A 28 16.28 11.32 0.06
C ALA A 28 17.56 10.56 0.36
N LYS A 29 17.70 10.06 1.59
CA LYS A 29 18.86 9.26 2.00
C LYS A 29 19.03 8.00 1.15
N VAL A 30 17.93 7.27 0.91
CA VAL A 30 17.98 6.03 0.10
C VAL A 30 18.37 6.34 -1.34
N VAL A 31 17.81 7.39 -1.95
CA VAL A 31 18.16 7.80 -3.31
C VAL A 31 19.66 8.17 -3.40
N GLU A 32 20.16 8.98 -2.48
CA GLU A 32 21.58 9.37 -2.45
C GLU A 32 22.50 8.16 -2.30
N GLU A 33 22.19 7.24 -1.40
CA GLU A 33 22.96 6.00 -1.22
C GLU A 33 22.97 5.13 -2.50
N GLN A 34 21.87 5.09 -3.26
CA GLN A 34 21.83 4.35 -4.52
C GLN A 34 22.57 5.11 -5.62
N MET A 35 22.42 6.42 -5.72
CA MET A 35 23.16 7.24 -6.68
C MET A 35 24.67 7.04 -6.55
N CYS A 36 25.20 6.90 -5.33
CA CYS A 36 26.63 6.62 -5.12
C CYS A 36 27.08 5.26 -5.68
N LYS A 37 26.16 4.29 -5.88
CA LYS A 37 26.48 2.93 -6.34
C LYS A 37 26.38 2.76 -7.86
N TRP A 38 25.66 3.62 -8.58
CA TRP A 38 25.34 3.40 -9.99
C TRP A 38 26.51 3.57 -10.96
N GLY A 39 27.58 4.29 -10.59
CA GLY A 39 28.70 4.56 -11.50
C GLY A 39 28.24 5.24 -12.79
N ASP A 40 28.72 4.75 -13.93
CA ASP A 40 28.38 5.24 -15.27
C ASP A 40 27.12 4.58 -15.87
N ASN A 41 26.70 3.43 -15.31
CA ASN A 41 25.47 2.74 -15.71
C ASN A 41 24.27 3.26 -14.93
N LEU A 42 23.64 4.29 -15.47
CA LEU A 42 22.49 4.92 -14.83
C LEU A 42 21.22 4.08 -15.07
N PRO A 43 20.47 3.73 -14.00
CA PRO A 43 19.19 3.05 -14.13
C PRO A 43 18.08 4.05 -14.47
N THR A 44 16.94 3.55 -14.94
CA THR A 44 15.69 4.31 -14.81
C THR A 44 15.11 4.09 -13.42
N VAL A 45 14.76 5.17 -12.71
CA VAL A 45 14.25 5.13 -11.33
C VAL A 45 12.73 5.31 -11.33
N TYR A 46 12.04 4.43 -10.64
CA TYR A 46 10.58 4.49 -10.48
C TYR A 46 10.24 4.76 -9.03
N PHE A 47 9.50 5.85 -8.80
CA PHE A 47 8.89 6.16 -7.51
C PHE A 47 7.43 5.77 -7.57
N ALA A 48 6.99 4.92 -6.66
CA ALA A 48 5.61 4.46 -6.65
C ALA A 48 5.04 4.49 -5.23
N ASP A 49 3.89 5.16 -5.06
CA ASP A 49 3.22 5.38 -3.79
C ASP A 49 4.07 6.24 -2.82
N VAL A 50 4.97 7.00 -3.38
CA VAL A 50 5.80 7.99 -2.69
C VAL A 50 6.29 9.02 -3.72
N CYS A 51 6.23 10.29 -3.39
CA CYS A 51 6.70 11.36 -4.27
C CYS A 51 8.07 11.87 -3.80
N PRO A 52 9.08 11.96 -4.70
CA PRO A 52 10.34 12.61 -4.41
C PRO A 52 10.14 14.13 -4.26
N THR A 53 11.01 14.78 -3.50
CA THR A 53 11.06 16.24 -3.44
C THR A 53 11.68 16.85 -4.70
N ALA A 54 11.44 18.15 -4.95
CA ALA A 54 12.06 18.86 -6.06
C ALA A 54 13.59 18.75 -6.05
N ASP A 55 14.21 18.76 -4.86
CA ASP A 55 15.66 18.61 -4.72
C ASP A 55 16.16 17.24 -5.17
N ILE A 56 15.39 16.16 -4.90
CA ILE A 56 15.72 14.82 -5.37
C ILE A 56 15.64 14.76 -6.89
N ILE A 57 14.57 15.33 -7.46
CA ILE A 57 14.38 15.39 -8.92
C ILE A 57 15.53 16.14 -9.57
N ALA A 58 15.87 17.34 -9.07
CA ALA A 58 16.97 18.14 -9.62
C ALA A 58 18.30 17.37 -9.61
N LYS A 59 18.59 16.62 -8.55
CA LYS A 59 19.81 15.78 -8.46
C LYS A 59 19.80 14.63 -9.50
N LEU A 60 18.65 14.00 -9.75
CA LEU A 60 18.51 12.95 -10.76
C LEU A 60 18.71 13.52 -12.16
N GLU A 61 18.06 14.66 -12.47
CA GLU A 61 18.19 15.36 -13.75
C GLU A 61 19.63 15.83 -14.01
N GLU A 62 20.28 16.46 -13.02
CA GLU A 62 21.69 16.88 -13.11
C GLU A 62 22.61 15.71 -13.46
N ARG A 63 22.33 14.53 -12.96
CA ARG A 63 23.09 13.31 -13.25
C ARG A 63 22.65 12.60 -14.54
N GLY A 64 21.61 13.05 -15.19
CA GLY A 64 21.06 12.40 -16.39
C GLY A 64 20.32 11.08 -16.12
N VAL A 65 19.81 10.90 -14.90
CA VAL A 65 19.04 9.70 -14.52
C VAL A 65 17.60 9.86 -14.97
N GLU A 66 17.11 8.92 -15.77
CA GLU A 66 15.69 8.86 -16.11
C GLU A 66 14.87 8.43 -14.89
N PHE A 67 13.72 9.04 -14.71
CA PHE A 67 12.82 8.67 -13.61
C PHE A 67 11.35 8.77 -14.01
N MET A 68 10.50 8.06 -13.26
CA MET A 68 9.05 8.14 -13.33
C MET A 68 8.46 8.14 -11.93
N VAL A 69 7.32 8.85 -11.75
CA VAL A 69 6.63 8.95 -10.46
C VAL A 69 5.16 8.57 -10.64
N PHE A 70 4.66 7.69 -9.76
CA PHE A 70 3.26 7.27 -9.66
C PHE A 70 2.79 7.45 -8.23
N ASP A 71 2.05 8.52 -7.96
CA ASP A 71 1.61 8.85 -6.61
C ASP A 71 0.17 9.39 -6.62
N HIS A 72 -0.52 9.31 -5.50
CA HIS A 72 -1.90 9.75 -5.36
C HIS A 72 -2.09 10.78 -4.24
N HIS A 73 -1.02 11.20 -3.58
CA HIS A 73 -1.10 12.15 -2.48
C HIS A 73 -1.23 13.59 -3.00
N ALA A 74 -2.34 14.25 -2.70
CA ALA A 74 -2.73 15.60 -3.17
C ALA A 74 -1.73 16.72 -2.87
N THR A 75 -0.88 16.51 -1.87
CA THR A 75 0.11 17.52 -1.44
C THR A 75 1.31 17.64 -2.39
N ASN A 76 1.42 16.74 -3.35
CA ASN A 76 2.55 16.66 -4.26
C ASN A 76 2.20 17.29 -5.61
N THR A 77 2.75 18.44 -5.91
CA THR A 77 2.56 19.14 -7.19
C THR A 77 3.92 19.39 -7.85
N LEU A 78 4.42 18.41 -8.56
CA LEU A 78 5.66 18.55 -9.33
C LEU A 78 5.34 18.55 -10.82
N PRO A 79 5.60 19.62 -11.56
CA PRO A 79 5.31 19.68 -12.99
C PRO A 79 6.39 18.96 -13.80
N SER A 80 6.10 17.76 -14.30
CA SER A 80 6.96 17.06 -15.26
C SER A 80 6.14 16.03 -16.03
N SER A 81 6.49 15.77 -17.29
CA SER A 81 5.87 14.73 -18.11
C SER A 81 6.08 13.30 -17.58
N ASN A 82 7.05 13.13 -16.67
CA ASN A 82 7.41 11.85 -16.08
C ASN A 82 6.74 11.63 -14.70
N ILE A 83 5.82 12.53 -14.33
CA ILE A 83 5.17 12.52 -13.02
C ILE A 83 3.67 12.37 -13.21
N THR A 84 3.12 11.28 -12.73
CA THR A 84 1.68 11.02 -12.66
C THR A 84 1.26 11.10 -11.20
N ILE A 85 0.62 12.20 -10.83
CA ILE A 85 0.04 12.41 -9.50
C ILE A 85 -1.44 12.65 -9.69
N GLU A 86 -2.26 11.67 -9.33
CA GLU A 86 -3.70 11.72 -9.51
C GLU A 86 -4.40 11.19 -8.26
N GLU A 87 -5.25 12.01 -7.64
CA GLU A 87 -6.11 11.57 -6.52
C GLU A 87 -7.29 10.74 -7.00
N THR A 88 -7.75 11.00 -8.21
CA THR A 88 -8.92 10.37 -8.80
C THR A 88 -8.64 9.90 -10.21
N LEU A 89 -9.18 8.75 -10.55
CA LEU A 89 -9.08 8.13 -11.84
C LEU A 89 -10.46 7.60 -12.25
N ASP A 90 -10.96 7.99 -13.43
CA ASP A 90 -12.31 7.65 -13.91
C ASP A 90 -13.43 8.01 -12.91
N GLY A 91 -13.27 9.12 -12.18
CA GLY A 91 -14.26 9.64 -11.22
C GLY A 91 -14.27 8.95 -9.86
N ARG A 92 -13.31 8.07 -9.57
CA ARG A 92 -13.13 7.43 -8.26
C ARG A 92 -11.72 7.68 -7.70
N LYS A 93 -11.55 7.59 -6.38
CA LYS A 93 -10.23 7.69 -5.75
C LYS A 93 -9.32 6.57 -6.24
N THR A 94 -8.08 6.92 -6.53
CA THR A 94 -7.04 5.98 -6.98
C THR A 94 -5.89 5.86 -5.98
N CYS A 95 -4.98 4.90 -6.22
CA CYS A 95 -3.77 4.71 -5.41
C CYS A 95 -2.54 4.53 -6.31
N GLY A 96 -1.35 4.68 -5.74
CA GLY A 96 -0.09 4.51 -6.47
C GLY A 96 0.03 3.16 -7.18
N THR A 97 -0.52 2.09 -6.59
CA THR A 97 -0.54 0.75 -7.20
C THR A 97 -1.39 0.71 -8.47
N GLU A 98 -2.56 1.35 -8.50
CA GLU A 98 -3.42 1.41 -9.68
C GLU A 98 -2.78 2.25 -10.79
N LEU A 99 -2.20 3.40 -10.46
CA LEU A 99 -1.50 4.27 -11.43
C LEU A 99 -0.34 3.53 -12.09
N LEU A 100 0.50 2.87 -11.29
CA LEU A 100 1.60 2.06 -11.81
C LEU A 100 1.09 0.90 -12.68
N CYS A 101 0.05 0.19 -12.26
CA CYS A 101 -0.54 -0.92 -13.00
C CYS A 101 -1.00 -0.47 -14.40
N ARG A 102 -1.73 0.62 -14.50
CA ARG A 102 -2.19 1.18 -15.78
C ARG A 102 -1.03 1.56 -16.70
N TRP A 103 -0.01 2.19 -16.15
CA TRP A 103 1.17 2.54 -16.93
C TRP A 103 1.90 1.30 -17.45
N LEU A 104 2.09 0.28 -16.60
CA LEU A 104 2.72 -0.98 -17.01
C LEU A 104 1.92 -1.70 -18.10
N ALA A 105 0.60 -1.75 -17.99
CA ALA A 105 -0.28 -2.35 -19.00
C ALA A 105 -0.24 -1.57 -20.32
N ALA A 106 -0.35 -0.23 -20.28
CA ALA A 106 -0.28 0.62 -21.47
C ALA A 106 1.06 0.48 -22.23
N ASN A 107 2.15 0.23 -21.50
CA ASN A 107 3.48 0.00 -22.07
C ASN A 107 3.79 -1.48 -22.35
N LYS A 108 2.80 -2.37 -22.22
CA LYS A 108 2.90 -3.81 -22.52
C LYS A 108 3.90 -4.59 -21.63
N PHE A 109 4.16 -4.08 -20.43
CA PHE A 109 4.93 -4.80 -19.41
C PHE A 109 4.07 -5.80 -18.63
N LEU A 110 2.74 -5.63 -18.64
CA LEU A 110 1.77 -6.51 -18.02
C LEU A 110 0.67 -6.89 -19.00
N LYS A 111 0.20 -8.13 -18.91
CA LYS A 111 -1.08 -8.55 -19.47
C LYS A 111 -2.16 -8.33 -18.42
N GLU A 112 -3.26 -7.74 -18.81
CA GLU A 112 -4.41 -7.58 -17.91
C GLU A 112 -5.10 -8.93 -17.71
N THR A 113 -5.10 -9.42 -16.47
CA THR A 113 -5.82 -10.63 -16.03
C THR A 113 -6.83 -10.25 -14.97
N GLU A 114 -7.87 -11.07 -14.80
CA GLU A 114 -8.84 -10.87 -13.72
C GLU A 114 -8.18 -10.86 -12.33
N PHE A 115 -7.19 -11.71 -12.13
CA PHE A 115 -6.41 -11.74 -10.87
C PHE A 115 -5.68 -10.42 -10.63
N LEU A 116 -5.04 -9.85 -11.64
CA LEU A 116 -4.34 -8.56 -11.55
C LEU A 116 -5.32 -7.45 -11.20
N GLN A 117 -6.46 -7.39 -11.89
CA GLN A 117 -7.50 -6.39 -11.65
C GLN A 117 -8.04 -6.48 -10.23
N GLU A 118 -8.34 -7.70 -9.76
CA GLU A 118 -8.80 -7.95 -8.40
C GLU A 118 -7.75 -7.56 -7.35
N PHE A 119 -6.51 -7.95 -7.55
CA PHE A 119 -5.40 -7.61 -6.63
C PHE A 119 -5.24 -6.09 -6.49
N VAL A 120 -5.23 -5.37 -7.61
CA VAL A 120 -5.11 -3.90 -7.61
C VAL A 120 -6.31 -3.25 -6.95
N GLU A 121 -7.55 -3.75 -7.24
CA GLU A 121 -8.77 -3.20 -6.65
C GLU A 121 -8.82 -3.38 -5.12
N ILE A 122 -8.42 -4.53 -4.61
CA ILE A 122 -8.37 -4.76 -3.15
C ILE A 122 -7.36 -3.81 -2.48
N ILE A 123 -6.20 -3.59 -3.09
CA ILE A 123 -5.20 -2.64 -2.58
C ILE A 123 -5.76 -1.21 -2.62
N ARG A 124 -6.32 -0.78 -3.75
CA ARG A 124 -6.95 0.54 -3.88
C ARG A 124 -7.99 0.76 -2.80
N THR A 125 -8.93 -0.19 -2.65
CA THR A 125 -10.00 -0.13 -1.65
C THR A 125 -9.46 0.14 -0.24
N ARG A 126 -8.37 -0.51 0.14
CA ARG A 126 -7.73 -0.29 1.45
C ARG A 126 -7.02 1.04 1.53
N ASP A 127 -6.30 1.41 0.51
CA ASP A 127 -5.40 2.57 0.50
C ASP A 127 -6.18 3.89 0.55
N VAL A 128 -7.31 3.95 -0.16
CA VAL A 128 -8.17 5.15 -0.19
C VAL A 128 -9.39 5.06 0.73
N PHE A 129 -9.48 4.02 1.56
CA PHE A 129 -10.59 3.76 2.48
C PHE A 129 -11.96 3.75 1.79
N ASP A 130 -12.03 3.25 0.55
CA ASP A 130 -13.26 3.12 -0.23
C ASP A 130 -14.00 1.82 0.14
N PHE A 131 -14.65 1.81 1.28
CA PHE A 131 -15.42 0.66 1.77
C PHE A 131 -16.89 0.76 1.32
N SER A 132 -17.11 0.85 0.01
CA SER A 132 -18.43 1.00 -0.61
C SER A 132 -19.37 -0.19 -0.37
N SER A 133 -18.82 -1.37 -0.09
CA SER A 133 -19.60 -2.56 0.31
C SER A 133 -18.94 -3.32 1.46
N PRO A 134 -19.72 -4.10 2.25
CA PRO A 134 -19.16 -4.98 3.29
C PRO A 134 -18.15 -5.98 2.74
N GLU A 135 -18.40 -6.53 1.54
CA GLU A 135 -17.53 -7.49 0.87
C GLU A 135 -16.19 -6.87 0.47
N ALA A 136 -16.21 -5.65 -0.09
CA ALA A 136 -15.00 -4.92 -0.45
C ALA A 136 -14.15 -4.62 0.79
N ARG A 137 -14.80 -4.19 1.88
CA ARG A 137 -14.15 -3.96 3.17
C ARG A 137 -13.51 -5.24 3.72
N GLU A 138 -14.25 -6.36 3.71
CA GLU A 138 -13.77 -7.64 4.20
C GLU A 138 -12.53 -8.11 3.42
N ARG A 139 -12.57 -8.03 2.09
CA ARG A 139 -11.45 -8.43 1.23
C ARG A 139 -10.21 -7.56 1.45
N ALA A 140 -10.41 -6.25 1.57
CA ALA A 140 -9.34 -5.30 1.87
C ALA A 140 -8.71 -5.58 3.24
N LEU A 141 -9.54 -5.87 4.27
CA LEU A 141 -9.08 -6.23 5.59
C LEU A 141 -8.28 -7.55 5.58
N LYS A 142 -8.75 -8.56 4.86
CA LYS A 142 -8.04 -9.86 4.72
C LYS A 142 -6.66 -9.67 4.09
N LEU A 143 -6.56 -8.90 3.00
CA LEU A 143 -5.27 -8.66 2.34
C LEU A 143 -4.31 -7.89 3.24
N PHE A 144 -4.81 -6.89 3.95
CA PHE A 144 -4.01 -6.11 4.89
C PHE A 144 -3.56 -6.94 6.09
N THR A 145 -4.41 -7.84 6.60
CA THR A 145 -4.05 -8.80 7.65
C THR A 145 -2.95 -9.74 7.18
N LEU A 146 -3.06 -10.27 5.95
CA LEU A 146 -2.02 -11.10 5.36
C LEU A 146 -0.71 -10.35 5.16
N PHE A 147 -0.78 -9.08 4.74
CA PHE A 147 0.39 -8.21 4.68
C PHE A 147 1.09 -8.09 6.03
N GLY A 148 0.34 -7.87 7.11
CA GLY A 148 0.87 -7.83 8.48
C GLY A 148 1.52 -9.15 8.93
N LEU A 149 0.94 -10.29 8.54
CA LEU A 149 1.47 -11.62 8.85
C LEU A 149 2.76 -11.94 8.08
N TYR A 150 2.84 -11.51 6.84
CA TYR A 150 3.99 -11.80 5.97
C TYR A 150 5.13 -10.78 6.11
N GLY A 151 4.80 -9.55 6.43
CA GLY A 151 5.70 -8.43 6.27
C GLY A 151 5.95 -8.08 4.79
N ILE A 152 6.46 -6.88 4.56
CA ILE A 152 6.52 -6.27 3.23
C ILE A 152 7.27 -7.12 2.20
N ARG A 153 8.43 -7.67 2.53
CA ARG A 153 9.25 -8.43 1.57
C ARG A 153 8.62 -9.76 1.15
N ARG A 154 8.09 -10.53 2.10
CA ARG A 154 7.44 -11.81 1.79
C ARG A 154 6.15 -11.58 1.01
N PHE A 155 5.35 -10.60 1.42
CA PHE A 155 4.12 -10.22 0.71
C PHE A 155 4.42 -9.89 -0.75
N THR A 156 5.38 -9.00 -0.99
CA THR A 156 5.78 -8.59 -2.34
C THR A 156 6.19 -9.78 -3.21
N LYS A 157 7.01 -10.69 -2.69
CA LYS A 157 7.44 -11.89 -3.44
C LYS A 157 6.29 -12.83 -3.77
N VAL A 158 5.45 -13.11 -2.78
CA VAL A 158 4.31 -14.02 -2.96
C VAL A 158 3.35 -13.48 -4.01
N PHE A 159 3.05 -12.19 -3.97
CA PHE A 159 2.12 -11.61 -4.93
C PHE A 159 2.76 -11.41 -6.32
N ALA A 160 4.04 -11.09 -6.42
CA ALA A 160 4.75 -11.09 -7.71
C ALA A 160 4.70 -12.48 -8.38
N PHE A 161 4.88 -13.56 -7.59
CA PHE A 161 4.77 -14.93 -8.09
C PHE A 161 3.34 -15.29 -8.51
N ARG A 162 2.32 -14.90 -7.72
CA ARG A 162 0.91 -15.11 -8.09
C ARG A 162 0.49 -14.37 -9.35
N LEU A 163 1.03 -13.18 -9.57
CA LEU A 163 0.82 -12.45 -10.82
C LEU A 163 1.42 -13.20 -12.02
N LEU A 164 2.58 -13.82 -11.84
CA LEU A 164 3.19 -14.67 -12.86
C LEU A 164 2.34 -15.92 -13.15
N GLU A 165 1.83 -16.59 -12.10
CA GLU A 165 0.91 -17.72 -12.26
C GLU A 165 -0.38 -17.31 -12.99
N ALA A 166 -0.92 -16.14 -12.67
CA ALA A 166 -2.14 -15.62 -13.31
C ALA A 166 -1.90 -15.26 -14.79
N ASP A 167 -0.73 -14.72 -15.11
CA ASP A 167 -0.34 -14.45 -16.51
C ASP A 167 -0.23 -15.74 -17.34
N ALA A 168 0.24 -16.82 -16.73
CA ALA A 168 0.29 -18.17 -17.30
C ALA A 168 -1.07 -18.91 -17.29
N GLU A 169 -2.15 -18.25 -16.88
CA GLU A 169 -3.51 -18.82 -16.75
C GLU A 169 -3.62 -19.96 -15.73
N GLU A 170 -2.69 -20.05 -14.78
CA GLU A 170 -2.67 -21.06 -13.71
C GLU A 170 -3.44 -20.61 -12.46
N ARG A 171 -3.87 -19.34 -12.40
CA ARG A 171 -4.55 -18.73 -11.26
C ARG A 171 -5.71 -17.84 -11.67
N SER A 172 -6.85 -18.03 -11.02
CA SER A 172 -8.05 -17.22 -11.25
C SER A 172 -8.20 -16.05 -10.26
N ALA A 173 -9.12 -15.14 -10.54
CA ALA A 173 -9.44 -14.01 -9.66
C ALA A 173 -9.81 -14.44 -8.24
N GLY A 174 -10.59 -15.50 -8.07
CA GLY A 174 -11.02 -16.01 -6.75
C GLY A 174 -9.89 -16.53 -5.86
N ASP A 175 -8.67 -16.71 -6.38
CA ASP A 175 -7.55 -17.34 -5.71
C ASP A 175 -6.57 -16.34 -5.06
N ILE A 176 -7.05 -15.16 -4.65
CA ILE A 176 -6.21 -14.17 -3.94
C ILE A 176 -5.57 -14.80 -2.69
N PHE A 177 -6.32 -15.61 -1.94
CA PHE A 177 -5.85 -16.29 -0.73
C PHE A 177 -5.93 -17.81 -0.92
N ASN A 178 -4.89 -18.52 -0.50
CA ASN A 178 -4.98 -19.97 -0.38
C ASN A 178 -5.65 -20.39 0.95
N ILE A 179 -5.96 -21.68 1.07
CA ILE A 179 -6.64 -22.24 2.27
C ILE A 179 -5.87 -21.95 3.55
N THR A 180 -4.55 -22.13 3.55
CA THR A 180 -3.71 -21.89 4.74
C THR A 180 -3.73 -20.42 5.14
N GLU A 181 -3.65 -19.51 4.18
CA GLU A 181 -3.74 -18.07 4.43
C GLU A 181 -5.10 -17.67 4.95
N THR A 182 -6.17 -18.22 4.40
CA THR A 182 -7.53 -17.99 4.90
C THR A 182 -7.67 -18.38 6.37
N LEU A 183 -7.15 -19.52 6.77
CA LEU A 183 -7.14 -19.96 8.18
C LEU A 183 -6.30 -19.04 9.07
N LEU A 184 -5.11 -18.66 8.62
CA LEU A 184 -4.23 -17.74 9.36
C LEU A 184 -4.84 -16.35 9.53
N ILE A 185 -5.47 -15.83 8.46
CA ILE A 185 -6.17 -14.56 8.49
C ILE A 185 -7.33 -14.62 9.47
N SER A 186 -8.17 -15.67 9.42
CA SER A 186 -9.32 -15.82 10.32
C SER A 186 -8.87 -15.87 11.78
N ALA A 187 -7.87 -16.69 12.11
CA ALA A 187 -7.33 -16.77 13.46
C ALA A 187 -6.75 -15.43 13.96
N LYS A 188 -6.10 -14.68 13.06
CA LYS A 188 -5.57 -13.36 13.42
C LYS A 188 -6.70 -12.35 13.66
N LEU A 189 -7.72 -12.33 12.81
CA LEU A 189 -8.87 -11.43 12.96
C LEU A 189 -9.69 -11.72 14.21
N GLU A 190 -9.91 -13.00 14.55
CA GLU A 190 -10.55 -13.40 15.80
C GLU A 190 -9.79 -12.88 17.02
N LYS A 191 -8.47 -13.09 17.05
CA LYS A 191 -7.60 -12.61 18.13
C LYS A 191 -7.61 -11.08 18.22
N ASP A 192 -7.63 -10.36 17.09
CA ASP A 192 -7.69 -8.90 17.09
C ASP A 192 -9.06 -8.42 17.59
N ALA A 193 -10.16 -9.07 17.20
CA ALA A 193 -11.49 -8.76 17.68
C ALA A 193 -11.62 -8.95 19.21
N GLU A 194 -11.07 -10.03 19.76
CA GLU A 194 -11.01 -10.26 21.21
C GLU A 194 -10.25 -9.15 21.92
N LEU A 195 -9.12 -8.74 21.38
CA LEU A 195 -8.32 -7.65 21.96
C LEU A 195 -9.05 -6.31 21.87
N ILE A 196 -9.62 -5.98 20.70
CA ILE A 196 -10.37 -4.74 20.49
C ILE A 196 -11.55 -4.68 21.46
N SER A 197 -12.28 -5.78 21.65
CA SER A 197 -13.41 -5.86 22.60
C SER A 197 -13.00 -5.63 24.06
N SER A 198 -11.71 -5.79 24.37
CA SER A 198 -11.18 -5.50 25.72
C SER A 198 -11.03 -3.99 26.01
N PHE A 199 -11.00 -3.15 24.97
CA PHE A 199 -10.96 -1.70 25.13
C PHE A 199 -12.36 -1.19 25.47
N THR A 200 -12.54 -0.76 26.70
CA THR A 200 -13.78 -0.18 27.20
C THR A 200 -13.51 1.21 27.78
N PRO A 201 -14.51 2.08 27.98
CA PRO A 201 -14.31 3.37 28.63
C PRO A 201 -13.62 3.30 30.00
N LYS A 202 -13.69 2.15 30.66
CA LYS A 202 -12.99 1.91 31.95
C LYS A 202 -11.53 1.53 31.80
N SER A 203 -11.14 0.97 30.62
CA SER A 203 -9.78 0.51 30.34
C SER A 203 -8.93 1.53 29.55
N VAL A 204 -9.52 2.65 29.17
CA VAL A 204 -8.83 3.72 28.42
C VAL A 204 -8.81 5.01 29.22
N SER A 205 -7.80 5.84 28.99
CA SER A 205 -7.77 7.20 29.54
C SER A 205 -8.66 8.10 28.67
N THR A 206 -9.44 8.96 29.32
CA THR A 206 -10.32 9.89 28.62
C THR A 206 -9.93 11.33 28.91
N VAL A 207 -9.98 12.17 27.90
CA VAL A 207 -9.74 13.61 28.00
C VAL A 207 -10.86 14.35 27.26
N THR A 208 -11.05 15.61 27.58
CA THR A 208 -11.93 16.49 26.78
C THR A 208 -11.06 17.50 26.08
N VAL A 209 -11.14 17.52 24.74
CA VAL A 209 -10.40 18.45 23.88
C VAL A 209 -11.45 19.25 23.10
N ASP A 210 -11.44 20.57 23.25
CA ASP A 210 -12.37 21.49 22.57
C ASP A 210 -13.86 21.10 22.69
N GLY A 211 -14.25 20.55 23.84
CA GLY A 211 -15.61 20.08 24.11
C GLY A 211 -15.88 18.64 23.64
N HIS A 212 -14.97 18.01 22.97
CA HIS A 212 -15.07 16.63 22.47
C HIS A 212 -14.50 15.64 23.49
N LYS A 213 -15.24 14.57 23.75
CA LYS A 213 -14.82 13.49 24.65
C LYS A 213 -13.93 12.51 23.87
N THR A 214 -12.63 12.54 24.12
CA THR A 214 -11.62 11.77 23.39
C THR A 214 -11.10 10.60 24.23
N ALA A 215 -11.01 9.41 23.64
CA ALA A 215 -10.39 8.25 24.25
C ALA A 215 -8.92 8.13 23.85
N LEU A 216 -8.04 7.97 24.84
CA LEU A 216 -6.62 7.69 24.62
C LEU A 216 -6.35 6.19 24.84
N ILE A 217 -6.02 5.50 23.76
CA ILE A 217 -5.72 4.07 23.76
C ILE A 217 -4.23 3.86 23.53
N LEU A 218 -3.53 3.29 24.52
CA LEU A 218 -2.14 2.92 24.37
C LEU A 218 -2.03 1.58 23.63
N ASN A 219 -1.73 1.63 22.34
CA ASN A 219 -1.51 0.43 21.52
C ASN A 219 -0.08 -0.08 21.65
N SER A 220 0.19 -0.89 22.68
CA SER A 220 1.51 -1.50 22.91
C SER A 220 1.72 -2.82 22.19
N LYS A 221 0.70 -3.36 21.48
CA LYS A 221 0.69 -4.71 20.92
C LYS A 221 0.74 -4.75 19.39
N GLY A 222 0.89 -3.60 18.74
CA GLY A 222 1.11 -3.52 17.29
C GLY A 222 -0.13 -3.82 16.41
N GLN A 223 -1.34 -3.68 16.97
CA GLN A 223 -2.56 -3.70 16.16
C GLN A 223 -2.68 -2.43 15.32
N ASN A 224 -3.48 -2.51 14.26
CA ASN A 224 -3.79 -1.34 13.45
C ASN A 224 -4.60 -0.33 14.28
N ILE A 225 -4.08 0.88 14.40
CA ILE A 225 -4.72 1.96 15.17
C ILE A 225 -6.09 2.30 14.59
N SER A 226 -6.23 2.36 13.27
CA SER A 226 -7.50 2.67 12.62
C SER A 226 -8.58 1.64 12.96
N ASP A 227 -8.26 0.34 12.95
CA ASP A 227 -9.22 -0.72 13.26
C ASP A 227 -9.66 -0.66 14.72
N ILE A 228 -8.76 -0.31 15.65
CA ILE A 228 -9.08 -0.09 17.07
C ILE A 228 -10.00 1.12 17.22
N SER A 229 -9.65 2.24 16.58
CA SER A 229 -10.43 3.47 16.64
C SER A 229 -11.84 3.26 16.10
N ASP A 230 -11.97 2.70 14.91
CA ASP A 230 -13.27 2.41 14.28
C ASP A 230 -14.15 1.53 15.14
N ALA A 231 -13.60 0.45 15.69
CA ALA A 231 -14.36 -0.48 16.53
C ALA A 231 -14.74 0.14 17.88
N PHE A 232 -13.84 0.93 18.50
CA PHE A 232 -14.13 1.62 19.76
C PHE A 232 -15.24 2.66 19.57
N LEU A 233 -15.19 3.48 18.52
CA LEU A 233 -16.20 4.49 18.24
C LEU A 233 -17.55 3.87 17.85
N ALA A 234 -17.53 2.75 17.12
CA ALA A 234 -18.76 2.02 16.82
C ALA A 234 -19.46 1.50 18.08
N ALA A 235 -18.67 1.07 19.09
CA ALA A 235 -19.19 0.57 20.36
C ALA A 235 -19.58 1.70 21.35
N TYR A 236 -18.91 2.85 21.27
CA TYR A 236 -19.04 3.97 22.19
C TYR A 236 -19.15 5.31 21.42
N PRO A 237 -20.30 5.56 20.76
CA PRO A 237 -20.48 6.71 19.87
C PRO A 237 -20.47 8.08 20.57
N GLU A 238 -20.45 8.11 21.91
CA GLU A 238 -20.29 9.33 22.69
C GLU A 238 -18.85 9.86 22.76
N TYR A 239 -17.89 9.16 22.14
CA TYR A 239 -16.51 9.61 22.00
C TYR A 239 -16.27 10.17 20.62
N ASP A 240 -15.30 11.07 20.51
CA ASP A 240 -14.74 11.58 19.27
C ASP A 240 -13.29 11.09 19.11
N ILE A 241 -12.75 11.20 17.91
CA ILE A 241 -11.35 10.86 17.60
C ILE A 241 -10.47 12.08 17.76
#